data_d5897d10e6c6faaf0168a59f1c710a42
#
_entry.id   d5897d10e6c6faaf0168a59f1c710a42
#
_cell.length_a   1.000
_cell.length_b   1.000
_cell.length_c   1.000
_cell.angle_alpha   90.00
_cell.angle_beta   90.00
_cell.angle_gamma   90.00
#
_symmetry.space_group_name_H-M   'P 1'
#
loop_
_entity.id
_entity.type
_entity.pdbx_description
1 polymer ?
#
loop_
_entity_poly.entity_id
_entity_poly.type
_entity_poly.pdbx_seq_one_letter_code
_entity_poly.pdbx_strand_id
1 'polypeptide(L)'
;MVRCIENTRLLVLGGTTMSIDAILERAVNGERISMADAVKLYESDDLDKLGKAADTIMKKWHPEPITTFVIGRNVNYTNFCDTYCSFCAFYRPPNHKDGYVLDDEVIFQKIKETQDVGGTEILMQGGTNPNLKLDYYTNLLKGIKERFPDIWMHSFSPAEIWKIAEVMDMSIEDVLRELHKAGLDSMPGGGAEILTEETRMRVSRLKVTADQWLDAMKTAKKVGMFGTATMVIGFGESFEERALHLQRVRDAQDETGCFTAFISWLLQPENTGLRRLKKLTPEDYLKNVAISRIFLDNIANFQSSWVTMGPEVGKKSLHFGCNDFGSTMMEENVVSAANTTHKVNSNLTLKLIREAGKIPAQRNTKYEILRTFSENENVEKDFIMQN
;
A
#
# COMPACT_ATOMS: atom_id res chain seq x y z
N MET A 1 -3.50 -13.50 -61.96
CA MET A 1 -4.39 -12.35 -61.58
C MET A 1 -4.03 -11.98 -60.15
N VAL A 2 -3.04 -11.10 -60.01
CA VAL A 2 -2.44 -10.68 -58.71
C VAL A 2 -3.20 -9.42 -58.28
N ARG A 3 -3.89 -9.45 -57.13
CA ARG A 3 -4.49 -8.24 -56.52
C ARG A 3 -3.54 -7.66 -55.49
N CYS A 4 -3.10 -6.44 -55.75
CA CYS A 4 -2.40 -5.55 -54.83
C CYS A 4 -3.24 -5.34 -53.55
N ILE A 5 -2.58 -5.51 -52.39
CA ILE A 5 -3.08 -5.05 -51.12
C ILE A 5 -2.47 -3.65 -50.91
N GLU A 6 -3.35 -2.66 -50.92
CA GLU A 6 -3.00 -1.26 -50.67
C GLU A 6 -2.60 -1.06 -49.23
N ASN A 7 -1.43 -0.44 -49.04
CA ASN A 7 -0.91 0.08 -47.79
C ASN A 7 -1.80 1.19 -47.25
N THR A 8 -2.57 0.92 -46.24
CA THR A 8 -3.27 1.97 -45.46
C THR A 8 -2.25 2.58 -44.48
N ARG A 9 -1.59 3.65 -44.91
CA ARG A 9 -0.85 4.52 -44.02
C ARG A 9 -1.83 5.11 -43.00
N LEU A 10 -1.73 4.71 -41.72
CA LEU A 10 -2.31 5.47 -40.62
C LEU A 10 -1.71 6.88 -40.63
N LEU A 11 -2.54 7.86 -40.92
CA LEU A 11 -2.24 9.26 -40.67
C LEU A 11 -2.09 9.45 -39.16
N VAL A 12 -0.84 9.53 -38.71
CA VAL A 12 -0.50 10.10 -37.40
C VAL A 12 -0.83 11.58 -37.47
N LEU A 13 -2.02 11.95 -37.02
CA LEU A 13 -2.36 13.34 -36.76
C LEU A 13 -1.33 13.88 -35.79
N GLY A 14 -0.54 14.84 -36.22
CA GLY A 14 0.47 15.54 -35.44
C GLY A 14 -0.16 16.31 -34.26
N GLY A 15 -0.42 15.61 -33.17
CA GLY A 15 -0.68 16.23 -31.89
C GLY A 15 0.67 16.79 -31.40
N THR A 16 0.74 18.09 -31.23
CA THR A 16 1.85 18.75 -30.51
C THR A 16 2.05 18.01 -29.20
N THR A 17 3.19 17.33 -29.07
CA THR A 17 3.56 16.64 -27.84
C THR A 17 3.63 17.68 -26.73
N MET A 18 2.64 17.64 -25.83
CA MET A 18 2.55 18.58 -24.71
C MET A 18 3.81 18.46 -23.84
N SER A 19 4.42 19.58 -23.46
CA SER A 19 5.58 19.59 -22.58
C SER A 19 5.21 19.11 -21.17
N ILE A 20 6.16 18.61 -20.38
CA ILE A 20 5.90 18.24 -18.98
C ILE A 20 5.39 19.44 -18.17
N ASP A 21 5.88 20.67 -18.45
CA ASP A 21 5.42 21.87 -17.76
C ASP A 21 3.92 22.11 -17.99
N ALA A 22 3.42 21.95 -19.22
CA ALA A 22 2.00 22.08 -19.52
C ALA A 22 1.14 20.95 -18.86
N ILE A 23 1.67 19.73 -18.77
CA ILE A 23 0.99 18.63 -18.07
C ILE A 23 0.89 18.96 -16.57
N LEU A 24 1.99 19.40 -15.96
CA LEU A 24 2.03 19.73 -14.53
C LEU A 24 1.15 20.93 -14.19
N GLU A 25 1.12 21.96 -15.03
CA GLU A 25 0.25 23.14 -14.88
C GLU A 25 -1.23 22.74 -14.88
N ARG A 26 -1.66 21.91 -15.84
CA ARG A 26 -3.04 21.36 -15.89
C ARG A 26 -3.36 20.59 -14.61
N ALA A 27 -2.52 19.67 -14.21
CA ALA A 27 -2.72 18.87 -12.99
C ALA A 27 -2.82 19.75 -11.74
N VAL A 28 -1.92 20.73 -11.60
CA VAL A 28 -1.96 21.71 -10.48
C VAL A 28 -3.25 22.53 -10.54
N ASN A 29 -3.79 22.85 -11.70
CA ASN A 29 -5.07 23.55 -11.84
C ASN A 29 -6.29 22.66 -11.58
N GLY A 30 -6.11 21.36 -11.33
CA GLY A 30 -7.18 20.42 -10.99
C GLY A 30 -7.76 19.69 -12.21
N GLU A 31 -7.08 19.76 -13.36
CA GLU A 31 -7.48 18.98 -14.54
C GLU A 31 -6.87 17.57 -14.43
N ARG A 32 -7.67 16.57 -14.80
CA ARG A 32 -7.19 15.18 -14.88
C ARG A 32 -6.18 15.00 -16.00
N ILE A 33 -5.06 14.39 -15.66
CA ILE A 33 -4.08 13.97 -16.66
C ILE A 33 -4.40 12.56 -17.17
N SER A 34 -4.01 12.28 -18.40
CA SER A 34 -4.18 10.99 -19.06
C SER A 34 -3.04 10.01 -18.71
N MET A 35 -3.24 8.71 -19.04
CA MET A 35 -2.17 7.72 -18.95
C MET A 35 -0.95 8.11 -19.81
N ALA A 36 -1.18 8.65 -21.01
CA ALA A 36 -0.10 9.11 -21.88
C ALA A 36 0.69 10.30 -21.26
N ASP A 37 0.00 11.18 -20.53
CA ASP A 37 0.67 12.25 -19.77
C ASP A 37 1.51 11.65 -18.62
N ALA A 38 0.97 10.66 -17.89
CA ALA A 38 1.71 10.00 -16.83
C ALA A 38 2.99 9.31 -17.33
N VAL A 39 2.92 8.62 -18.49
CA VAL A 39 4.10 8.01 -19.13
C VAL A 39 5.17 9.08 -19.40
N LYS A 40 4.80 10.23 -19.96
CA LYS A 40 5.74 11.35 -20.20
C LYS A 40 6.36 11.89 -18.90
N LEU A 41 5.57 11.95 -17.82
CA LEU A 41 6.11 12.34 -16.51
C LEU A 41 7.13 11.29 -16.00
N TYR A 42 6.89 10.00 -16.22
CA TYR A 42 7.86 8.94 -15.89
C TYR A 42 9.15 9.01 -16.73
N GLU A 43 9.06 9.44 -17.99
CA GLU A 43 10.21 9.65 -18.89
C GLU A 43 11.04 10.89 -18.51
N SER A 44 10.49 11.82 -17.73
CA SER A 44 11.18 13.04 -17.32
C SER A 44 12.26 12.77 -16.27
N ASP A 45 13.38 13.47 -16.38
CA ASP A 45 14.45 13.48 -15.37
C ASP A 45 14.32 14.65 -14.36
N ASP A 46 13.32 15.51 -14.52
CA ASP A 46 13.13 16.69 -13.68
C ASP A 46 12.34 16.35 -12.39
N LEU A 47 13.02 15.67 -11.46
CA LEU A 47 12.45 15.26 -10.20
C LEU A 47 11.94 16.43 -9.35
N ASP A 48 12.62 17.59 -9.42
CA ASP A 48 12.25 18.78 -8.64
C ASP A 48 10.91 19.35 -9.10
N LYS A 49 10.67 19.43 -10.41
CA LYS A 49 9.37 19.88 -10.93
C LYS A 49 8.24 18.94 -10.53
N LEU A 50 8.46 17.64 -10.64
CA LEU A 50 7.48 16.62 -10.23
C LEU A 50 7.16 16.77 -8.74
N GLY A 51 8.18 16.89 -7.88
CA GLY A 51 8.01 17.07 -6.45
C GLY A 51 7.23 18.34 -6.10
N LYS A 52 7.57 19.48 -6.69
CA LYS A 52 6.86 20.75 -6.47
C LYS A 52 5.39 20.69 -6.88
N ALA A 53 5.07 20.08 -8.02
CA ALA A 53 3.70 19.91 -8.47
C ALA A 53 2.90 19.00 -7.51
N ALA A 54 3.49 17.87 -7.12
CA ALA A 54 2.88 16.92 -6.18
C ALA A 54 2.65 17.57 -4.79
N ASP A 55 3.61 18.32 -4.26
CA ASP A 55 3.48 19.06 -3.00
C ASP A 55 2.38 20.13 -3.07
N THR A 56 2.29 20.83 -4.22
CA THR A 56 1.21 21.79 -4.46
C THR A 56 -0.17 21.15 -4.47
N ILE A 57 -0.31 20.00 -5.12
CA ILE A 57 -1.57 19.22 -5.14
C ILE A 57 -1.89 18.69 -3.75
N MET A 58 -0.89 18.16 -3.03
CA MET A 58 -1.06 17.69 -1.65
C MET A 58 -1.59 18.80 -0.74
N LYS A 59 -1.05 20.03 -0.83
CA LYS A 59 -1.49 21.18 -0.04
C LYS A 59 -2.92 21.65 -0.34
N LYS A 60 -3.49 21.30 -1.48
CA LYS A 60 -4.92 21.55 -1.76
C LYS A 60 -5.84 20.63 -0.96
N TRP A 61 -5.41 19.38 -0.75
CA TRP A 61 -6.11 18.43 0.10
C TRP A 61 -5.88 18.70 1.59
N HIS A 62 -4.65 19.10 1.95
CA HIS A 62 -4.17 19.27 3.31
C HIS A 62 -3.51 20.65 3.44
N PRO A 63 -4.30 21.76 3.58
CA PRO A 63 -3.77 23.12 3.63
C PRO A 63 -2.94 23.40 4.88
N GLU A 64 -3.23 22.72 5.98
CA GLU A 64 -2.44 22.84 7.20
C GLU A 64 -1.13 22.06 7.09
N PRO A 65 -0.03 22.54 7.69
CA PRO A 65 1.26 21.85 7.62
C PRO A 65 1.33 20.63 8.54
N ILE A 66 0.23 19.88 8.64
CA ILE A 66 0.12 18.67 9.46
C ILE A 66 0.57 17.47 8.63
N THR A 67 1.40 16.62 9.23
CA THR A 67 1.71 15.28 8.72
C THR A 67 1.27 14.25 9.74
N THR A 68 0.42 13.35 9.32
CA THR A 68 -0.13 12.29 10.18
C THR A 68 0.78 11.07 10.24
N PHE A 69 0.61 10.28 11.29
CA PHE A 69 1.17 8.93 11.45
C PHE A 69 0.26 8.09 12.32
N VAL A 70 0.38 6.77 12.27
CA VAL A 70 -0.35 5.86 13.14
C VAL A 70 0.61 5.02 13.97
N ILE A 71 0.30 4.84 15.26
CA ILE A 71 1.00 3.86 16.09
C ILE A 71 0.29 2.54 15.87
N GLY A 72 0.98 1.62 15.22
CA GLY A 72 0.43 0.33 14.84
C GLY A 72 1.48 -0.75 14.76
N ARG A 73 1.02 -1.99 14.70
CA ARG A 73 1.85 -3.18 14.58
C ARG A 73 1.43 -4.01 13.37
N ASN A 74 2.40 -4.53 12.64
CA ASN A 74 2.17 -5.56 11.63
C ASN A 74 2.25 -6.94 12.30
N VAL A 75 1.18 -7.73 12.21
CA VAL A 75 1.12 -9.10 12.73
C VAL A 75 0.98 -10.06 11.57
N ASN A 76 1.99 -10.88 11.34
CA ASN A 76 1.94 -11.93 10.34
C ASN A 76 1.53 -13.24 11.02
N TYR A 77 0.22 -13.54 11.02
CA TYR A 77 -0.36 -14.68 11.74
C TYR A 77 0.03 -16.04 11.15
N THR A 78 0.41 -16.07 9.86
CA THR A 78 0.95 -17.28 9.19
C THR A 78 1.89 -16.89 8.06
N ASN A 79 2.92 -17.72 7.83
CA ASN A 79 3.77 -17.61 6.64
C ASN A 79 3.52 -18.75 5.64
N PHE A 80 2.62 -19.70 5.94
CA PHE A 80 2.21 -20.68 4.95
C PHE A 80 1.46 -20.01 3.80
N CYS A 81 1.91 -20.26 2.56
CA CYS A 81 1.33 -19.65 1.38
C CYS A 81 1.50 -20.57 0.17
N ASP A 82 0.43 -20.75 -0.59
CA ASP A 82 0.40 -21.56 -1.82
C ASP A 82 0.46 -20.71 -3.11
N THR A 83 0.70 -19.40 -2.98
CA THR A 83 0.78 -18.50 -4.15
C THR A 83 2.17 -18.48 -4.80
N TYR A 84 3.23 -18.77 -4.05
CA TYR A 84 4.62 -18.88 -4.54
C TYR A 84 5.14 -17.67 -5.32
N CYS A 85 4.83 -16.44 -4.87
CA CYS A 85 5.30 -15.23 -5.53
C CYS A 85 6.83 -15.18 -5.57
N SER A 86 7.41 -14.94 -6.75
CA SER A 86 8.86 -14.95 -6.95
C SER A 86 9.60 -13.82 -6.21
N PHE A 87 8.89 -12.78 -5.79
CA PHE A 87 9.41 -11.62 -5.05
C PHE A 87 9.27 -11.74 -3.53
N CYS A 88 8.61 -12.77 -3.00
CA CYS A 88 8.36 -12.88 -1.57
C CYS A 88 9.42 -13.77 -0.91
N ALA A 89 10.19 -13.21 0.02
CA ALA A 89 11.16 -13.96 0.82
C ALA A 89 10.52 -14.58 2.10
N PHE A 90 9.36 -14.09 2.49
CA PHE A 90 8.68 -14.44 3.74
C PHE A 90 7.93 -15.78 3.69
N TYR A 91 7.27 -16.09 2.58
CA TYR A 91 6.40 -17.25 2.50
C TYR A 91 7.11 -18.59 2.74
N ARG A 92 6.37 -19.57 3.24
CA ARG A 92 6.76 -20.98 3.28
C ARG A 92 5.66 -21.81 2.60
N PRO A 93 6.02 -22.78 1.75
CA PRO A 93 5.03 -23.73 1.20
C PRO A 93 4.22 -24.40 2.29
N PRO A 94 2.97 -24.81 2.03
CA PRO A 94 2.20 -25.63 2.96
C PRO A 94 3.00 -26.83 3.43
N ASN A 95 2.96 -27.10 4.73
CA ASN A 95 3.69 -28.20 5.41
C ASN A 95 5.25 -28.02 5.46
N HIS A 96 5.79 -26.86 5.12
CA HIS A 96 7.23 -26.61 5.31
C HIS A 96 7.58 -26.55 6.80
N LYS A 97 8.73 -27.12 7.19
CA LYS A 97 9.16 -27.23 8.61
C LYS A 97 9.30 -25.88 9.33
N ASP A 98 9.61 -24.80 8.59
CA ASP A 98 9.78 -23.45 9.12
C ASP A 98 8.49 -22.61 8.90
N GLY A 99 7.39 -23.27 8.53
CA GLY A 99 6.09 -22.64 8.46
C GLY A 99 5.41 -22.60 9.80
N TYR A 100 4.53 -21.62 10.00
CA TYR A 100 3.80 -21.45 11.25
C TYR A 100 2.40 -20.89 11.02
N VAL A 101 1.56 -21.12 12.00
CA VAL A 101 0.36 -20.35 12.34
C VAL A 101 0.54 -19.93 13.78
N LEU A 102 0.43 -18.64 14.08
CA LEU A 102 0.57 -18.15 15.46
C LEU A 102 -0.62 -18.60 16.30
N ASP A 103 -0.35 -18.94 17.54
CA ASP A 103 -1.40 -19.14 18.54
C ASP A 103 -2.12 -17.81 18.85
N ASP A 104 -3.42 -17.86 19.10
CA ASP A 104 -4.24 -16.69 19.40
C ASP A 104 -3.68 -15.87 20.57
N GLU A 105 -3.20 -16.52 21.63
CA GLU A 105 -2.62 -15.83 22.80
C GLU A 105 -1.35 -15.05 22.44
N VAL A 106 -0.55 -15.52 21.48
CA VAL A 106 0.60 -14.74 20.98
C VAL A 106 0.12 -13.48 20.24
N ILE A 107 -0.95 -13.60 19.47
CA ILE A 107 -1.56 -12.45 18.76
C ILE A 107 -2.15 -11.47 19.78
N PHE A 108 -2.88 -11.95 20.77
CA PHE A 108 -3.45 -11.10 21.83
C PHE A 108 -2.37 -10.37 22.63
N GLN A 109 -1.28 -11.03 22.95
CA GLN A 109 -0.15 -10.39 23.64
C GLN A 109 0.45 -9.25 22.77
N LYS A 110 0.64 -9.47 21.48
CA LYS A 110 1.12 -8.44 20.54
C LYS A 110 0.17 -7.24 20.44
N ILE A 111 -1.14 -7.48 20.46
CA ILE A 111 -2.16 -6.41 20.46
C ILE A 111 -2.10 -5.62 21.77
N LYS A 112 -2.02 -6.32 22.91
CA LYS A 112 -1.86 -5.68 24.22
C LYS A 112 -0.65 -4.76 24.27
N GLU A 113 0.52 -5.24 23.85
CA GLU A 113 1.76 -4.44 23.78
C GLU A 113 1.59 -3.20 22.88
N THR A 114 0.81 -3.32 21.80
CA THR A 114 0.53 -2.21 20.91
C THR A 114 -0.36 -1.15 21.59
N GLN A 115 -1.40 -1.58 22.29
CA GLN A 115 -2.24 -0.67 23.10
C GLN A 115 -1.47 0.02 24.21
N ASP A 116 -0.56 -0.70 24.90
CA ASP A 116 0.20 -0.17 26.02
C ASP A 116 1.10 1.02 25.66
N VAL A 117 1.41 1.19 24.38
CA VAL A 117 2.17 2.34 23.84
C VAL A 117 1.27 3.33 23.07
N GLY A 118 -0.04 3.23 23.20
CA GLY A 118 -1.01 4.13 22.56
C GLY A 118 -1.32 3.78 21.10
N GLY A 119 -1.05 2.53 20.69
CA GLY A 119 -1.39 2.04 19.35
C GLY A 119 -2.90 1.83 19.20
N THR A 120 -3.39 2.10 18.01
CA THR A 120 -4.82 2.07 17.67
C THR A 120 -5.16 1.11 16.54
N GLU A 121 -4.14 0.58 15.85
CA GLU A 121 -4.30 -0.23 14.66
C GLU A 121 -3.43 -1.50 14.71
N ILE A 122 -4.01 -2.58 14.24
CA ILE A 122 -3.26 -3.79 13.88
C ILE A 122 -3.39 -4.01 12.37
N LEU A 123 -2.25 -3.97 11.68
CA LEU A 123 -2.12 -4.48 10.33
C LEU A 123 -1.87 -5.98 10.41
N MET A 124 -2.87 -6.82 10.08
CA MET A 124 -2.71 -8.26 10.18
C MET A 124 -2.82 -8.92 8.81
N GLN A 125 -1.73 -9.48 8.32
CA GLN A 125 -1.63 -10.15 7.04
C GLN A 125 -0.81 -11.43 7.16
N GLY A 126 -1.19 -12.45 6.38
CA GLY A 126 -0.46 -13.71 6.29
C GLY A 126 -0.25 -14.17 4.86
N GLY A 127 0.16 -15.43 4.70
CA GLY A 127 0.11 -16.11 3.42
C GLY A 127 -1.30 -16.61 3.10
N THR A 128 -1.54 -16.95 1.83
CA THR A 128 -2.75 -17.67 1.39
C THR A 128 -2.69 -19.13 1.86
N ASN A 129 -3.00 -19.36 3.14
CA ASN A 129 -2.90 -20.68 3.75
C ASN A 129 -4.12 -21.55 3.40
N PRO A 130 -3.98 -22.61 2.59
CA PRO A 130 -5.10 -23.43 2.16
C PRO A 130 -5.69 -24.31 3.29
N ASN A 131 -5.01 -24.40 4.43
CA ASN A 131 -5.45 -25.23 5.56
C ASN A 131 -6.32 -24.47 6.56
N LEU A 132 -6.42 -23.13 6.45
CA LEU A 132 -7.23 -22.31 7.34
C LEU A 132 -8.61 -22.07 6.72
N LYS A 133 -9.65 -22.42 7.48
CA LYS A 133 -11.04 -22.22 7.10
C LYS A 133 -11.59 -20.92 7.69
N LEU A 134 -12.75 -20.46 7.22
CA LEU A 134 -13.39 -19.23 7.67
C LEU A 134 -13.54 -19.15 9.20
N ASP A 135 -13.83 -20.28 9.87
CA ASP A 135 -13.97 -20.33 11.32
C ASP A 135 -12.71 -19.86 12.08
N TYR A 136 -11.53 -20.19 11.57
CA TYR A 136 -10.28 -19.69 12.15
C TYR A 136 -10.28 -18.15 12.20
N TYR A 137 -10.55 -17.52 11.08
CA TYR A 137 -10.50 -16.05 10.97
C TYR A 137 -11.59 -15.37 11.78
N THR A 138 -12.82 -15.89 11.73
CA THR A 138 -13.94 -15.30 12.49
C THR A 138 -13.80 -15.46 13.99
N ASN A 139 -13.28 -16.62 14.47
CA ASN A 139 -13.05 -16.84 15.89
C ASN A 139 -11.92 -15.96 16.41
N LEU A 140 -10.82 -15.83 15.66
CA LEU A 140 -9.71 -14.93 15.99
C LEU A 140 -10.19 -13.48 16.10
N LEU A 141 -10.94 -12.98 15.10
CA LEU A 141 -11.47 -11.61 15.11
C LEU A 141 -12.41 -11.36 16.31
N LYS A 142 -13.33 -12.29 16.59
CA LYS A 142 -14.23 -12.21 17.77
C LYS A 142 -13.42 -12.15 19.06
N GLY A 143 -12.44 -13.06 19.23
CA GLY A 143 -11.60 -13.09 20.42
C GLY A 143 -10.78 -11.80 20.58
N ILE A 144 -10.34 -11.18 19.48
CA ILE A 144 -9.68 -9.87 19.50
C ILE A 144 -10.67 -8.78 19.95
N LYS A 145 -11.85 -8.69 19.34
CA LYS A 145 -12.84 -7.65 19.68
C LYS A 145 -13.43 -7.79 21.07
N GLU A 146 -13.53 -8.97 21.60
CA GLU A 146 -13.92 -9.22 23.00
C GLU A 146 -12.89 -8.67 24.00
N ARG A 147 -11.59 -8.80 23.71
CA ARG A 147 -10.50 -8.35 24.59
C ARG A 147 -10.05 -6.91 24.33
N PHE A 148 -10.11 -6.47 23.07
CA PHE A 148 -9.58 -5.20 22.59
C PHE A 148 -10.59 -4.49 21.68
N PRO A 149 -11.75 -4.07 22.19
CA PRO A 149 -12.85 -3.53 21.37
C PRO A 149 -12.47 -2.27 20.57
N ASP A 150 -11.52 -1.48 21.07
CA ASP A 150 -11.11 -0.21 20.46
C ASP A 150 -9.99 -0.35 19.42
N ILE A 151 -9.36 -1.52 19.31
CA ILE A 151 -8.33 -1.78 18.31
C ILE A 151 -8.97 -1.93 16.93
N TRP A 152 -8.45 -1.15 15.96
CA TRP A 152 -8.85 -1.24 14.57
C TRP A 152 -8.14 -2.39 13.87
N MET A 153 -8.93 -3.32 13.33
CA MET A 153 -8.40 -4.47 12.59
C MET A 153 -8.36 -4.14 11.10
N HIS A 154 -7.18 -3.67 10.63
CA HIS A 154 -6.86 -3.47 9.21
C HIS A 154 -6.19 -4.74 8.70
N SER A 155 -7.00 -5.70 8.22
CA SER A 155 -6.51 -7.07 8.11
C SER A 155 -6.94 -7.76 6.83
N PHE A 156 -6.21 -8.81 6.47
CA PHE A 156 -6.42 -9.71 5.34
C PHE A 156 -6.42 -8.99 3.99
N SER A 157 -5.45 -9.34 3.16
CA SER A 157 -5.34 -8.82 1.79
C SER A 157 -6.42 -9.41 0.87
N PRO A 158 -6.72 -8.78 -0.27
CA PRO A 158 -7.60 -9.37 -1.29
C PRO A 158 -7.23 -10.82 -1.68
N ALA A 159 -5.93 -11.14 -1.72
CA ALA A 159 -5.50 -12.51 -2.02
C ALA A 159 -5.92 -13.51 -0.93
N GLU A 160 -5.86 -13.12 0.34
CA GLU A 160 -6.33 -13.94 1.46
C GLU A 160 -7.86 -14.10 1.42
N ILE A 161 -8.61 -13.04 1.12
CA ILE A 161 -10.08 -13.11 0.99
C ILE A 161 -10.49 -14.08 -0.12
N TRP A 162 -9.85 -14.00 -1.30
CA TRP A 162 -10.11 -14.94 -2.39
C TRP A 162 -9.74 -16.38 -2.03
N LYS A 163 -8.65 -16.59 -1.25
CA LYS A 163 -8.27 -17.91 -0.77
C LYS A 163 -9.31 -18.49 0.19
N ILE A 164 -9.81 -17.69 1.11
CA ILE A 164 -10.89 -18.12 2.03
C ILE A 164 -12.15 -18.48 1.22
N ALA A 165 -12.53 -17.68 0.24
CA ALA A 165 -13.66 -17.92 -0.64
C ALA A 165 -13.50 -19.25 -1.41
N GLU A 166 -12.31 -19.48 -1.97
CA GLU A 166 -11.97 -20.74 -2.66
C GLU A 166 -12.07 -21.97 -1.72
N VAL A 167 -11.45 -21.91 -0.54
CA VAL A 167 -11.43 -23.02 0.43
C VAL A 167 -12.83 -23.36 0.95
N MET A 168 -13.70 -22.34 1.06
CA MET A 168 -15.04 -22.48 1.62
C MET A 168 -16.14 -22.69 0.57
N ASP A 169 -15.79 -22.61 -0.72
CA ASP A 169 -16.77 -22.59 -1.83
C ASP A 169 -17.86 -21.51 -1.62
N MET A 170 -17.42 -20.30 -1.25
CA MET A 170 -18.28 -19.14 -0.95
C MET A 170 -17.99 -17.98 -1.90
N SER A 171 -18.97 -17.07 -2.02
CA SER A 171 -18.69 -15.79 -2.68
C SER A 171 -17.78 -14.90 -1.81
N ILE A 172 -16.95 -14.03 -2.43
CA ILE A 172 -16.13 -13.07 -1.67
C ILE A 172 -17.01 -12.11 -0.85
N GLU A 173 -18.21 -11.80 -1.32
CA GLU A 173 -19.15 -10.95 -0.58
C GLU A 173 -19.60 -11.61 0.72
N ASP A 174 -19.95 -12.89 0.70
CA ASP A 174 -20.35 -13.62 1.90
C ASP A 174 -19.18 -13.77 2.87
N VAL A 175 -17.98 -14.08 2.37
CA VAL A 175 -16.75 -14.11 3.20
C VAL A 175 -16.52 -12.78 3.88
N LEU A 176 -16.58 -11.67 3.13
CA LEU A 176 -16.36 -10.33 3.68
C LEU A 176 -17.44 -9.94 4.69
N ARG A 177 -18.71 -10.30 4.47
CA ARG A 177 -19.80 -10.08 5.43
C ARG A 177 -19.56 -10.81 6.75
N GLU A 178 -19.18 -12.10 6.70
CA GLU A 178 -18.90 -12.89 7.91
C GLU A 178 -17.67 -12.36 8.65
N LEU A 179 -16.60 -11.96 7.94
CA LEU A 179 -15.43 -11.39 8.56
C LEU A 179 -15.72 -10.01 9.17
N HIS A 180 -16.47 -9.15 8.48
CA HIS A 180 -16.89 -7.85 9.01
C HIS A 180 -17.76 -7.98 10.25
N LYS A 181 -18.73 -8.88 10.23
CA LYS A 181 -19.56 -9.23 11.40
C LYS A 181 -18.72 -9.76 12.58
N ALA A 182 -17.64 -10.46 12.31
CA ALA A 182 -16.72 -10.97 13.31
C ALA A 182 -15.75 -9.91 13.89
N GLY A 183 -15.63 -8.75 13.25
CA GLY A 183 -14.78 -7.64 13.73
C GLY A 183 -13.67 -7.19 12.77
N LEU A 184 -13.70 -7.59 11.49
CA LEU A 184 -12.84 -6.99 10.48
C LEU A 184 -13.32 -5.58 10.18
N ASP A 185 -12.45 -4.58 10.35
CA ASP A 185 -12.83 -3.17 10.19
C ASP A 185 -12.48 -2.61 8.81
N SER A 186 -11.35 -3.03 8.22
CA SER A 186 -10.89 -2.55 6.90
C SER A 186 -9.83 -3.49 6.31
N MET A 187 -9.53 -3.31 5.02
CA MET A 187 -8.61 -4.18 4.28
C MET A 187 -7.35 -3.44 3.81
N PRO A 188 -6.14 -3.98 4.06
CA PRO A 188 -4.91 -3.45 3.47
C PRO A 188 -4.83 -3.78 1.97
N GLY A 189 -4.17 -2.87 1.23
CA GLY A 189 -3.95 -3.01 -0.21
C GLY A 189 -2.90 -4.04 -0.62
N GLY A 190 -2.41 -4.84 0.32
CA GLY A 190 -1.42 -5.87 0.02
C GLY A 190 -1.86 -6.77 -1.13
N GLY A 191 -0.90 -7.20 -1.95
CA GLY A 191 -1.21 -8.05 -3.09
C GLY A 191 -1.54 -7.34 -4.40
N ALA A 192 -1.62 -6.01 -4.43
CA ALA A 192 -1.77 -5.26 -5.67
C ALA A 192 -0.53 -5.36 -6.56
N GLU A 193 0.63 -5.19 -5.99
CA GLU A 193 1.93 -5.03 -6.66
C GLU A 193 1.82 -4.07 -7.86
N ILE A 194 1.70 -4.60 -9.08
CA ILE A 194 1.27 -3.90 -10.30
C ILE A 194 -0.02 -4.55 -10.80
N LEU A 195 -1.06 -3.75 -11.03
CA LEU A 195 -2.37 -4.23 -11.49
C LEU A 195 -2.41 -4.38 -13.02
N THR A 196 -1.41 -5.08 -13.58
CA THR A 196 -1.35 -5.50 -14.99
C THR A 196 -1.08 -6.99 -15.07
N GLU A 197 -1.78 -7.67 -15.97
CA GLU A 197 -1.64 -9.13 -16.07
C GLU A 197 -0.25 -9.54 -16.57
N GLU A 198 0.41 -8.73 -17.41
CA GLU A 198 1.74 -9.04 -17.93
C GLU A 198 2.76 -9.20 -16.80
N THR A 199 2.91 -8.19 -15.94
CA THR A 199 3.82 -8.27 -14.79
C THR A 199 3.35 -9.32 -13.78
N ARG A 200 2.04 -9.40 -13.47
CA ARG A 200 1.51 -10.38 -12.49
C ARG A 200 1.81 -11.82 -12.91
N MET A 201 1.56 -12.20 -14.15
CA MET A 201 1.84 -13.55 -14.68
C MET A 201 3.33 -13.90 -14.62
N ARG A 202 4.21 -12.91 -14.76
CA ARG A 202 5.66 -13.09 -14.69
C ARG A 202 6.15 -13.33 -13.26
N VAL A 203 5.59 -12.62 -12.26
CA VAL A 203 6.15 -12.60 -10.89
C VAL A 203 5.29 -13.31 -9.84
N SER A 204 4.00 -13.54 -10.12
CA SER A 204 3.04 -14.12 -9.14
C SER A 204 1.83 -14.77 -9.83
N ARG A 205 2.07 -15.65 -10.80
CA ARG A 205 1.03 -16.24 -11.67
C ARG A 205 -0.10 -16.99 -10.95
N LEU A 206 0.12 -17.43 -9.71
CA LEU A 206 -0.89 -18.13 -8.90
C LEU A 206 -1.65 -17.18 -7.95
N LYS A 207 -1.31 -15.90 -7.97
CA LYS A 207 -1.99 -14.88 -7.19
C LYS A 207 -3.27 -14.43 -7.91
N VAL A 208 -4.20 -13.88 -7.17
CA VAL A 208 -5.40 -13.25 -7.73
C VAL A 208 -5.04 -12.31 -8.88
N THR A 209 -5.88 -12.26 -9.91
CA THR A 209 -5.73 -11.34 -11.04
C THR A 209 -5.89 -9.88 -10.58
N ALA A 210 -5.53 -8.93 -11.44
CA ALA A 210 -5.75 -7.52 -11.15
C ALA A 210 -7.24 -7.21 -10.96
N ASP A 211 -8.11 -7.82 -11.77
CA ASP A 211 -9.57 -7.64 -11.65
C ASP A 211 -10.12 -8.24 -10.36
N GLN A 212 -9.64 -9.42 -9.95
CA GLN A 212 -10.01 -10.03 -8.67
C GLN A 212 -9.58 -9.18 -7.48
N TRP A 213 -8.39 -8.57 -7.56
CA TRP A 213 -7.93 -7.67 -6.50
C TRP A 213 -8.86 -6.44 -6.36
N LEU A 214 -9.21 -5.80 -7.48
CA LEU A 214 -10.13 -4.68 -7.51
C LEU A 214 -11.55 -5.06 -7.06
N ASP A 215 -12.04 -6.23 -7.49
CA ASP A 215 -13.35 -6.74 -7.09
C ASP A 215 -13.44 -6.95 -5.58
N ALA A 216 -12.40 -7.50 -4.94
CA ALA A 216 -12.38 -7.63 -3.48
C ALA A 216 -12.43 -6.27 -2.77
N MET A 217 -11.70 -5.25 -3.26
CA MET A 217 -11.72 -3.90 -2.67
C MET A 217 -13.08 -3.21 -2.85
N LYS A 218 -13.68 -3.32 -4.03
CA LYS A 218 -15.02 -2.78 -4.30
C LYS A 218 -16.09 -3.50 -3.47
N THR A 219 -15.97 -4.82 -3.34
CA THR A 219 -16.90 -5.63 -2.52
C THR A 219 -16.75 -5.30 -1.04
N ALA A 220 -15.54 -5.06 -0.54
CA ALA A 220 -15.34 -4.59 0.83
C ALA A 220 -16.10 -3.27 1.08
N LYS A 221 -16.05 -2.33 0.12
CA LYS A 221 -16.83 -1.09 0.22
C LYS A 221 -18.34 -1.34 0.24
N LYS A 222 -18.82 -2.24 -0.61
CA LYS A 222 -20.24 -2.63 -0.66
C LYS A 222 -20.73 -3.18 0.67
N VAL A 223 -19.90 -3.88 1.43
CA VAL A 223 -20.27 -4.43 2.76
C VAL A 223 -19.97 -3.47 3.92
N GLY A 224 -19.61 -2.22 3.65
CA GLY A 224 -19.44 -1.17 4.65
C GLY A 224 -18.01 -0.94 5.14
N MET A 225 -17.04 -1.64 4.58
CA MET A 225 -15.62 -1.45 4.87
C MET A 225 -14.95 -0.52 3.86
N PHE A 226 -13.69 -0.21 4.11
CA PHE A 226 -12.81 0.49 3.18
C PHE A 226 -11.45 -0.19 3.11
N GLY A 227 -10.61 0.24 2.19
CA GLY A 227 -9.26 -0.29 2.07
C GLY A 227 -8.24 0.79 1.71
N THR A 228 -7.00 0.34 1.50
CA THR A 228 -5.92 1.17 0.97
C THR A 228 -5.52 0.67 -0.43
N ALA A 229 -5.10 1.57 -1.30
CA ALA A 229 -4.50 1.20 -2.57
C ALA A 229 -2.98 1.15 -2.43
N THR A 230 -2.34 0.16 -3.04
CA THR A 230 -0.88 0.00 -2.96
C THR A 230 -0.27 -0.25 -4.33
N MET A 231 1.01 0.12 -4.49
CA MET A 231 1.79 -0.11 -5.70
C MET A 231 3.22 -0.50 -5.32
N VAL A 232 3.73 -1.57 -5.91
CA VAL A 232 5.15 -1.93 -5.80
C VAL A 232 5.76 -1.83 -7.19
N ILE A 233 6.86 -1.11 -7.33
CA ILE A 233 7.59 -0.97 -8.58
C ILE A 233 8.98 -1.59 -8.49
N GLY A 234 9.58 -1.94 -9.63
CA GLY A 234 10.90 -2.56 -9.70
C GLY A 234 10.89 -4.01 -10.17
N PHE A 235 9.76 -4.50 -10.68
CA PHE A 235 9.65 -5.82 -11.30
C PHE A 235 10.14 -5.87 -12.75
N GLY A 236 10.60 -4.73 -13.31
CA GLY A 236 10.89 -4.57 -14.74
C GLY A 236 9.62 -4.29 -15.55
N GLU A 237 8.61 -3.75 -14.93
CA GLU A 237 7.40 -3.23 -15.54
C GLU A 237 7.69 -1.97 -16.38
N SER A 238 6.90 -1.72 -17.40
CA SER A 238 7.01 -0.51 -18.22
C SER A 238 6.33 0.71 -17.54
N PHE A 239 6.58 1.91 -18.06
CA PHE A 239 5.89 3.11 -17.58
C PHE A 239 4.39 3.09 -17.92
N GLU A 240 4.03 2.46 -19.03
CA GLU A 240 2.63 2.22 -19.41
C GLU A 240 1.93 1.29 -18.40
N GLU A 241 2.60 0.25 -17.92
CA GLU A 241 2.07 -0.63 -16.88
C GLU A 241 1.88 0.12 -15.56
N ARG A 242 2.81 1.03 -15.20
CA ARG A 242 2.66 1.91 -14.02
C ARG A 242 1.46 2.84 -14.20
N ALA A 243 1.34 3.50 -15.35
CA ALA A 243 0.21 4.38 -15.65
C ALA A 243 -1.12 3.63 -15.65
N LEU A 244 -1.17 2.41 -16.21
CA LEU A 244 -2.36 1.57 -16.20
C LEU A 244 -2.76 1.15 -14.77
N HIS A 245 -1.78 0.82 -13.91
CA HIS A 245 -2.04 0.55 -12.50
C HIS A 245 -2.74 1.75 -11.83
N LEU A 246 -2.18 2.95 -11.99
CA LEU A 246 -2.77 4.17 -11.43
C LEU A 246 -4.17 4.46 -12.01
N GLN A 247 -4.37 4.23 -13.31
CA GLN A 247 -5.69 4.39 -13.94
C GLN A 247 -6.71 3.45 -13.31
N ARG A 248 -6.39 2.16 -13.14
CA ARG A 248 -7.28 1.17 -12.52
C ARG A 248 -7.65 1.53 -11.07
N VAL A 249 -6.69 2.04 -10.30
CA VAL A 249 -6.93 2.51 -8.93
C VAL A 249 -7.85 3.74 -8.96
N ARG A 250 -7.60 4.71 -9.85
CA ARG A 250 -8.42 5.90 -9.99
C ARG A 250 -9.87 5.57 -10.40
N ASP A 251 -10.04 4.66 -11.36
CA ASP A 251 -11.37 4.23 -11.82
C ASP A 251 -12.16 3.53 -10.71
N ALA A 252 -11.51 2.65 -9.94
CA ALA A 252 -12.14 1.99 -8.80
C ALA A 252 -12.54 2.98 -7.70
N GLN A 253 -11.70 4.00 -7.47
CA GLN A 253 -12.01 5.08 -6.53
C GLN A 253 -13.17 5.95 -7.02
N ASP A 254 -13.22 6.30 -8.32
CA ASP A 254 -14.35 7.04 -8.89
C ASP A 254 -15.67 6.25 -8.79
N GLU A 255 -15.60 4.94 -9.00
CA GLU A 255 -16.79 4.08 -8.97
C GLU A 255 -17.35 3.89 -7.55
N THR A 256 -16.48 3.76 -6.55
CA THR A 256 -16.92 3.27 -5.23
C THR A 256 -16.46 4.11 -4.04
N GLY A 257 -15.39 4.90 -4.17
CA GLY A 257 -14.76 5.57 -3.03
C GLY A 257 -14.17 4.58 -2.02
N CYS A 258 -13.64 3.44 -2.49
CA CYS A 258 -13.20 2.35 -1.62
C CYS A 258 -11.85 2.59 -0.93
N PHE A 259 -11.03 3.52 -1.42
CA PHE A 259 -9.69 3.74 -0.90
C PHE A 259 -9.58 4.98 -0.02
N THR A 260 -9.03 4.82 1.17
CA THR A 260 -8.72 5.93 2.08
C THR A 260 -7.34 6.51 1.85
N ALA A 261 -6.41 5.72 1.30
CA ALA A 261 -5.06 6.15 1.04
C ALA A 261 -4.41 5.36 -0.11
N PHE A 262 -3.33 5.94 -0.65
CA PHE A 262 -2.41 5.27 -1.57
C PHE A 262 -1.01 5.18 -0.95
N ILE A 263 -0.39 3.99 -1.09
CA ILE A 263 0.95 3.71 -0.60
C ILE A 263 1.76 3.05 -1.71
N SER A 264 2.96 3.57 -1.98
CA SER A 264 3.87 3.01 -2.97
C SER A 264 5.22 2.68 -2.33
N TRP A 265 5.85 1.59 -2.76
CA TRP A 265 7.21 1.22 -2.37
C TRP A 265 7.97 0.50 -3.46
N LEU A 266 9.26 0.32 -3.24
CA LEU A 266 10.14 -0.39 -4.16
C LEU A 266 10.27 -1.87 -3.80
N LEU A 267 10.33 -2.71 -4.82
CA LEU A 267 10.73 -4.11 -4.67
C LEU A 267 12.08 -4.20 -3.92
N GLN A 268 12.12 -5.07 -2.92
CA GLN A 268 13.35 -5.51 -2.27
C GLN A 268 13.70 -6.90 -2.81
N PRO A 269 14.63 -7.02 -3.77
CA PRO A 269 14.85 -8.26 -4.49
C PRO A 269 15.73 -9.28 -3.73
N GLU A 270 16.40 -8.86 -2.65
CA GLU A 270 17.30 -9.68 -1.86
C GLU A 270 16.54 -10.89 -1.26
N ASN A 271 17.19 -12.04 -1.22
CA ASN A 271 16.64 -13.33 -0.72
C ASN A 271 15.37 -13.82 -1.46
N THR A 272 15.08 -13.28 -2.65
CA THR A 272 13.92 -13.66 -3.46
C THR A 272 14.31 -14.34 -4.77
N GLY A 273 13.33 -14.87 -5.49
CA GLY A 273 13.53 -15.36 -6.86
C GLY A 273 13.95 -14.26 -7.83
N LEU A 274 13.74 -13.01 -7.50
CA LEU A 274 14.07 -11.83 -8.32
C LEU A 274 15.40 -11.16 -7.94
N ARG A 275 16.25 -11.77 -7.13
CA ARG A 275 17.52 -11.21 -6.62
C ARG A 275 18.50 -10.72 -7.70
N ARG A 276 18.26 -11.03 -8.98
CA ARG A 276 19.08 -10.54 -10.10
C ARG A 276 18.56 -9.23 -10.70
N LEU A 277 17.36 -8.79 -10.34
CA LEU A 277 16.85 -7.50 -10.79
C LEU A 277 17.64 -6.37 -10.14
N LYS A 278 17.88 -5.33 -10.92
CA LYS A 278 18.51 -4.11 -10.41
C LYS A 278 17.54 -3.45 -9.44
N LYS A 279 17.99 -3.20 -8.21
CA LYS A 279 17.25 -2.42 -7.24
C LYS A 279 17.07 -0.99 -7.73
N LEU A 280 15.85 -0.48 -7.66
CA LEU A 280 15.55 0.92 -7.96
C LEU A 280 16.10 1.85 -6.86
N THR A 281 16.29 3.11 -7.22
CA THR A 281 16.92 4.12 -6.36
C THR A 281 15.87 4.88 -5.51
N PRO A 282 16.29 5.62 -4.48
CA PRO A 282 15.43 6.55 -3.77
C PRO A 282 14.75 7.59 -4.69
N GLU A 283 15.44 8.04 -5.72
CA GLU A 283 14.91 8.97 -6.72
C GLU A 283 13.78 8.35 -7.54
N ASP A 284 13.90 7.07 -7.91
CA ASP A 284 12.82 6.32 -8.57
C ASP A 284 11.57 6.23 -7.68
N TYR A 285 11.75 6.02 -6.37
CA TYR A 285 10.66 6.04 -5.40
C TYR A 285 9.98 7.40 -5.33
N LEU A 286 10.75 8.47 -5.14
CA LEU A 286 10.23 9.84 -5.04
C LEU A 286 9.51 10.26 -6.32
N LYS A 287 10.07 9.91 -7.49
CA LYS A 287 9.42 10.12 -8.80
C LYS A 287 8.07 9.41 -8.85
N ASN A 288 8.02 8.13 -8.47
CA ASN A 288 6.78 7.35 -8.50
C ASN A 288 5.71 7.91 -7.54
N VAL A 289 6.10 8.31 -6.34
CA VAL A 289 5.19 8.94 -5.36
C VAL A 289 4.63 10.25 -5.90
N ALA A 290 5.50 11.13 -6.45
CA ALA A 290 5.07 12.41 -7.02
C ALA A 290 4.09 12.22 -8.18
N ILE A 291 4.40 11.33 -9.14
CA ILE A 291 3.53 11.06 -10.28
C ILE A 291 2.21 10.43 -9.81
N SER A 292 2.25 9.53 -8.83
CA SER A 292 1.04 8.94 -8.26
C SER A 292 0.14 10.01 -7.64
N ARG A 293 0.69 10.96 -6.87
CA ARG A 293 -0.07 12.09 -6.29
C ARG A 293 -0.68 12.99 -7.37
N ILE A 294 0.08 13.25 -8.45
CA ILE A 294 -0.38 14.06 -9.57
C ILE A 294 -1.52 13.37 -10.33
N PHE A 295 -1.45 12.05 -10.47
CA PHE A 295 -2.40 11.27 -11.25
C PHE A 295 -3.69 10.91 -10.49
N LEU A 296 -3.56 10.52 -9.21
CA LEU A 296 -4.68 10.07 -8.37
C LEU A 296 -5.35 11.27 -7.68
N ASP A 297 -6.06 12.06 -8.47
CA ASP A 297 -6.75 13.28 -8.07
C ASP A 297 -7.94 13.06 -7.13
N ASN A 298 -8.36 11.82 -6.94
CA ASN A 298 -9.51 11.39 -6.14
C ASN A 298 -9.15 10.62 -4.86
N ILE A 299 -7.86 10.53 -4.50
CA ILE A 299 -7.40 9.93 -3.24
C ILE A 299 -6.72 11.00 -2.37
N ALA A 300 -7.31 11.26 -1.20
CA ALA A 300 -6.87 12.34 -0.32
C ALA A 300 -5.49 12.07 0.31
N ASN A 301 -5.23 10.83 0.77
CA ASN A 301 -4.06 10.54 1.58
C ASN A 301 -3.02 9.73 0.83
N PHE A 302 -1.76 10.15 0.96
CA PHE A 302 -0.59 9.44 0.43
C PHE A 302 0.39 9.18 1.56
N GLN A 303 0.69 7.90 1.76
CA GLN A 303 1.55 7.46 2.84
C GLN A 303 2.98 7.25 2.35
N SER A 304 3.92 7.73 3.15
CA SER A 304 5.36 7.47 2.97
C SER A 304 5.71 6.00 3.22
N SER A 305 6.68 5.47 2.49
CA SER A 305 7.21 4.10 2.67
C SER A 305 8.63 4.10 3.26
N TRP A 306 8.78 4.60 4.47
CA TRP A 306 10.06 4.59 5.18
C TRP A 306 10.58 3.16 5.44
N VAL A 307 9.68 2.18 5.55
CA VAL A 307 10.02 0.76 5.84
C VAL A 307 10.98 0.20 4.80
N THR A 308 10.73 0.46 3.51
CA THR A 308 11.57 -0.04 2.41
C THR A 308 12.68 0.93 2.03
N MET A 309 12.45 2.24 2.22
CA MET A 309 13.33 3.28 1.71
C MET A 309 14.26 3.89 2.77
N GLY A 310 14.01 3.61 4.03
CA GLY A 310 14.67 4.26 5.16
C GLY A 310 14.00 5.56 5.59
N PRO A 311 14.22 5.98 6.85
CA PRO A 311 13.54 7.12 7.46
C PRO A 311 13.85 8.45 6.76
N GLU A 312 15.06 8.66 6.25
CA GLU A 312 15.45 9.90 5.56
C GLU A 312 14.74 10.07 4.20
N VAL A 313 14.59 8.99 3.44
CA VAL A 313 13.81 9.02 2.20
C VAL A 313 12.33 9.17 2.50
N GLY A 314 11.85 8.52 3.56
CA GLY A 314 10.50 8.72 4.09
C GLY A 314 10.23 10.19 4.42
N LYS A 315 11.16 10.86 5.13
CA LYS A 315 11.08 12.30 5.39
C LYS A 315 11.04 13.14 4.10
N LYS A 316 11.90 12.83 3.12
CA LYS A 316 11.88 13.52 1.82
C LYS A 316 10.54 13.40 1.10
N SER A 317 9.88 12.25 1.15
CA SER A 317 8.61 12.01 0.45
C SER A 317 7.48 12.95 0.90
N LEU A 318 7.58 13.54 2.10
CA LEU A 318 6.66 14.58 2.61
C LEU A 318 6.68 15.88 1.80
N HIS A 319 7.70 16.07 0.96
CA HIS A 319 7.81 17.16 -0.01
C HIS A 319 7.53 16.71 -1.45
N PHE A 320 7.17 15.43 -1.63
CA PHE A 320 6.85 14.81 -2.91
C PHE A 320 5.40 14.32 -2.99
N GLY A 321 4.52 14.92 -2.19
CA GLY A 321 3.08 14.67 -2.22
C GLY A 321 2.53 13.75 -1.13
N CYS A 322 3.38 13.19 -0.24
CA CYS A 322 2.90 12.50 0.96
C CYS A 322 2.44 13.48 2.04
N ASN A 323 1.31 13.17 2.68
CA ASN A 323 0.79 13.88 3.86
C ASN A 323 0.79 13.00 5.12
N ASP A 324 1.20 11.75 4.99
CA ASP A 324 1.21 10.77 6.07
C ASP A 324 2.56 10.04 6.12
N PHE A 325 3.14 9.93 7.31
CA PHE A 325 4.42 9.24 7.49
C PHE A 325 4.24 7.71 7.58
N GLY A 326 3.01 7.25 7.76
CA GLY A 326 2.65 5.84 7.86
C GLY A 326 2.62 5.30 9.28
N SER A 327 2.62 3.97 9.38
CA SER A 327 2.65 3.27 10.66
C SER A 327 4.06 3.24 11.23
N THR A 328 4.17 3.29 12.57
CA THR A 328 5.43 3.04 13.28
C THR A 328 5.94 1.61 13.07
N MET A 329 5.06 0.71 12.62
CA MET A 329 5.39 -0.69 12.36
C MET A 329 6.23 -1.33 13.45
N MET A 330 5.66 -1.47 14.67
CA MET A 330 6.35 -2.07 15.82
C MET A 330 6.97 -3.44 15.53
N GLU A 331 6.44 -4.13 14.50
CA GLU A 331 6.95 -5.39 13.98
C GLU A 331 6.85 -5.40 12.46
N GLU A 332 7.89 -5.93 11.79
CA GLU A 332 7.89 -6.09 10.34
C GLU A 332 8.72 -7.34 9.99
N ASN A 333 8.07 -8.33 9.38
CA ASN A 333 8.69 -9.63 9.08
C ASN A 333 8.81 -9.90 7.58
N VAL A 334 8.09 -9.16 6.73
CA VAL A 334 7.98 -9.46 5.30
C VAL A 334 9.15 -8.90 4.52
N VAL A 335 9.42 -7.58 4.66
CA VAL A 335 10.56 -6.96 3.97
C VAL A 335 11.87 -7.19 4.71
N SER A 336 11.83 -7.48 6.03
CA SER A 336 13.02 -7.90 6.77
C SER A 336 13.53 -9.27 6.30
N ALA A 337 12.66 -10.18 5.87
CA ALA A 337 13.05 -11.43 5.19
C ALA A 337 13.82 -11.18 3.89
N ALA A 338 13.60 -10.03 3.23
CA ALA A 338 14.36 -9.54 2.08
C ALA A 338 15.53 -8.62 2.48
N ASN A 339 16.03 -8.73 3.71
CA ASN A 339 17.18 -8.00 4.25
C ASN A 339 17.00 -6.48 4.39
N THR A 340 15.76 -6.01 4.54
CA THR A 340 15.45 -4.59 4.78
C THR A 340 15.12 -4.40 6.26
N THR A 341 15.98 -3.68 7.00
CA THR A 341 15.94 -3.62 8.47
C THR A 341 15.82 -2.20 9.03
N HIS A 342 15.13 -1.31 8.31
CA HIS A 342 14.88 0.03 8.83
C HIS A 342 13.89 -0.03 10.01
N LYS A 343 14.14 0.80 11.03
CA LYS A 343 13.33 0.85 12.25
C LYS A 343 13.04 2.30 12.62
N VAL A 344 11.80 2.56 12.98
CA VAL A 344 11.33 3.88 13.43
C VAL A 344 10.38 3.66 14.59
N ASN A 345 10.60 4.37 15.69
CA ASN A 345 9.66 4.44 16.80
C ASN A 345 8.87 5.76 16.75
N SER A 346 7.91 5.93 17.65
CA SER A 346 7.03 7.10 17.65
C SER A 346 7.82 8.41 17.80
N ASN A 347 8.79 8.46 18.73
CA ASN A 347 9.56 9.67 18.95
C ASN A 347 10.48 10.02 17.78
N LEU A 348 11.08 9.03 17.13
CA LEU A 348 11.81 9.26 15.89
C LEU A 348 10.89 9.75 14.77
N THR A 349 9.66 9.21 14.66
CA THR A 349 8.64 9.70 13.72
C THR A 349 8.34 11.19 13.95
N LEU A 350 8.07 11.58 15.20
CA LEU A 350 7.82 12.99 15.55
C LEU A 350 8.99 13.88 15.13
N LYS A 351 10.22 13.46 15.43
CA LYS A 351 11.44 14.18 15.04
C LYS A 351 11.54 14.36 13.52
N LEU A 352 11.39 13.29 12.74
CA LEU A 352 11.51 13.32 11.28
C LEU A 352 10.45 14.22 10.64
N ILE A 353 9.20 14.19 11.13
CA ILE A 353 8.12 15.06 10.66
C ILE A 353 8.45 16.54 10.96
N ARG A 354 8.95 16.85 12.16
CA ARG A 354 9.38 18.22 12.51
C ARG A 354 10.55 18.70 11.67
N GLU A 355 11.55 17.85 11.43
CA GLU A 355 12.67 18.16 10.54
C GLU A 355 12.24 18.42 9.09
N ALA A 356 11.10 17.85 8.65
CA ALA A 356 10.48 18.20 7.37
C ALA A 356 9.67 19.52 7.41
N GLY A 357 9.72 20.27 8.52
CA GLY A 357 8.97 21.52 8.69
C GLY A 357 7.45 21.33 8.83
N LYS A 358 7.01 20.16 9.32
CA LYS A 358 5.61 19.81 9.49
C LYS A 358 5.26 19.61 10.96
N ILE A 359 3.96 19.67 11.26
CA ILE A 359 3.39 19.40 12.60
C ILE A 359 3.00 17.93 12.66
N PRO A 360 3.59 17.12 13.55
CA PRO A 360 3.23 15.72 13.66
C PRO A 360 1.87 15.56 14.36
N ALA A 361 1.04 14.65 13.83
CA ALA A 361 -0.24 14.28 14.41
C ALA A 361 -0.45 12.77 14.37
N GLN A 362 -0.84 12.17 15.50
CA GLN A 362 -1.32 10.80 15.52
C GLN A 362 -2.74 10.74 14.96
N ARG A 363 -2.98 9.80 14.05
CA ARG A 363 -4.29 9.51 13.48
C ARG A 363 -4.77 8.09 13.80
N ASN A 364 -6.05 7.86 13.56
CA ASN A 364 -6.61 6.51 13.44
C ASN A 364 -6.54 5.99 11.98
N THR A 365 -7.05 4.78 11.72
CA THR A 365 -7.07 4.17 10.37
C THR A 365 -8.00 4.90 9.39
N LYS A 366 -8.97 5.69 9.89
CA LYS A 366 -9.86 6.53 9.08
C LYS A 366 -9.25 7.89 8.70
N TYR A 367 -7.99 8.14 9.07
CA TYR A 367 -7.31 9.44 8.91
C TYR A 367 -7.89 10.58 9.76
N GLU A 368 -8.66 10.26 10.81
CA GLU A 368 -9.08 11.24 11.81
C GLU A 368 -7.91 11.52 12.77
N ILE A 369 -7.63 12.79 13.01
CA ILE A 369 -6.56 13.21 13.91
C ILE A 369 -7.02 12.97 15.35
N LEU A 370 -6.26 12.18 16.08
CA LEU A 370 -6.48 11.89 17.50
C LEU A 370 -5.76 12.90 18.39
N ARG A 371 -4.54 13.30 17.98
CA ARG A 371 -3.69 14.19 18.74
C ARG A 371 -2.66 14.85 17.83
N THR A 372 -2.39 16.14 18.04
CA THR A 372 -1.25 16.86 17.49
C THR A 372 -0.16 16.99 18.54
N PHE A 373 1.10 17.06 18.15
CA PHE A 373 2.23 17.17 19.05
C PHE A 373 2.94 18.53 18.87
N SER A 374 3.12 19.25 19.97
CA SER A 374 3.87 20.51 20.00
C SER A 374 5.37 20.29 19.73
N GLU A 375 6.12 21.38 19.56
CA GLU A 375 7.52 21.34 19.08
C GLU A 375 8.46 20.44 19.89
N ASN A 376 8.31 20.43 21.23
CA ASN A 376 9.17 19.66 22.13
C ASN A 376 8.48 18.45 22.76
N GLU A 377 7.27 18.12 22.32
CA GLU A 377 6.46 17.07 22.90
C GLU A 377 6.85 15.70 22.33
N ASN A 378 6.98 14.72 23.17
CA ASN A 378 7.20 13.32 22.83
C ASN A 378 6.04 12.45 23.30
N VAL A 379 5.95 11.21 22.80
CA VAL A 379 5.05 10.22 23.39
C VAL A 379 5.59 9.80 24.76
N GLU A 380 4.68 9.59 25.72
CA GLU A 380 5.06 9.20 27.09
C GLU A 380 5.65 7.79 27.13
N LYS A 381 5.06 6.89 26.35
CA LYS A 381 5.53 5.50 26.22
C LYS A 381 5.85 5.24 24.77
N ASP A 382 7.10 4.90 24.50
CA ASP A 382 7.54 4.47 23.19
C ASP A 382 7.99 3.02 23.24
N PHE A 383 7.89 2.34 22.13
CA PHE A 383 8.37 0.96 22.04
C PHE A 383 9.82 0.92 21.60
N ILE A 384 10.53 -0.09 22.11
CA ILE A 384 11.85 -0.45 21.61
C ILE A 384 11.63 -1.59 20.62
N MET A 385 11.93 -1.35 19.35
CA MET A 385 11.88 -2.41 18.35
C MET A 385 12.86 -3.51 18.75
N GLN A 386 12.33 -4.69 19.05
CA GLN A 386 13.14 -5.87 19.29
C GLN A 386 13.77 -6.32 17.96
N ASN A 387 15.01 -6.78 18.05
CA ASN A 387 15.78 -7.29 16.91
C ASN A 387 15.23 -8.62 16.40
#